data_972253da89f204f5740d7848f1e96706
#
_entry.id   972253da89f204f5740d7848f1e96706
#
_cell.length_a   1.000
_cell.length_b   1.000
_cell.length_c   1.000
_cell.angle_alpha   90.00
_cell.angle_beta   90.00
_cell.angle_gamma   90.00
#
_symmetry.space_group_name_H-M   'P 1'
#
loop_
_entity.id
_entity.type
_entity.pdbx_description
1 polymer ?
#
loop_
_entity_poly.entity_id
_entity_poly.type
_entity_poly.pdbx_seq_one_letter_code
_entity_poly.pdbx_strand_id
1 'polypeptide(L)'
;MLSTITSFLILLFFVTTVSAYPFEENSFPRLQDTLATGTKPGDPPKFGGGYDYVVVGGGTTGLLVASRLAKAGNSVAVIENGTYPTGNLTTVPGYNEQWFSRVLPSNWTDMVNVWPTVQQVGGGEQQHMMGRMIGGSQGFTFVDYFRTTKGAMKRWADETGDDSWTWENVQQYYKKSFKFTPPNNTARPSNATPDYESSQIVGSTPGPLELTFPKYAQAFGSWVKLGLNELKAGINRVFVEGDIKGASWILNMIDSQTGNRATTYTAFLEPTQKDDTSKIDVYVETLAERTLSNTPPGSDPVTIGVLVKRWGMRFPIFAGKEVILAGGPILTPQFLMVSGIGPQDHLQEMNITVLANRPGVGQNYNDHILFGVKHAVQVETTSVLLNDTRKWQECERFKAHANGMLADPGPDFAAFVDYPEDIRQNLSAQTKSDLSQFPSDWPDIGIVSSPLGVNGDGNHNYADLVCIPMKPISKGTIKLRSKSMDDKPVLDPQWLKSPTDMDTAVAGLQYLLRLYGTNSMKPILNASGKPIDLESSNKDDLIKYVKNNYRTLNHQSASCRMGKRDDPMAVVDSKGKVIGVDRLRIADPSAWPFLPAGFPLGTAYMFAEKIADNILSDHGSDKDEDEDELRVEL
;
A
#
# COMPACT_ATOMS: atom_id res chain seq x y z
N MET A 1 -43.00 -57.96 -17.96
CA MET A 1 -42.32 -57.56 -19.22
C MET A 1 -41.95 -56.10 -19.05
N LEU A 2 -40.77 -55.90 -18.64
CA LEU A 2 -39.65 -55.20 -19.30
C LEU A 2 -40.11 -53.95 -20.11
N SER A 3 -39.71 -52.73 -19.75
CA SER A 3 -38.37 -52.24 -20.01
C SER A 3 -38.11 -50.92 -19.29
N THR A 4 -36.95 -50.88 -18.69
CA THR A 4 -36.19 -49.73 -18.20
C THR A 4 -35.88 -48.74 -19.31
N ILE A 5 -36.13 -47.44 -19.12
CA ILE A 5 -35.49 -46.37 -19.88
C ILE A 5 -34.85 -45.40 -18.92
N THR A 6 -33.55 -45.44 -18.92
CA THR A 6 -32.62 -44.54 -18.22
C THR A 6 -32.65 -43.16 -18.85
N SER A 7 -33.12 -42.16 -18.14
CA SER A 7 -33.01 -40.76 -18.57
C SER A 7 -31.65 -40.23 -18.15
N PHE A 8 -30.78 -40.04 -19.15
CA PHE A 8 -29.55 -39.25 -19.00
C PHE A 8 -29.93 -37.76 -19.00
N LEU A 9 -29.73 -37.13 -17.84
CA LEU A 9 -29.73 -35.65 -17.75
C LEU A 9 -28.42 -35.15 -18.31
N ILE A 10 -28.46 -34.58 -19.51
CA ILE A 10 -27.37 -33.80 -20.07
C ILE A 10 -27.46 -32.41 -19.44
N LEU A 11 -26.59 -32.14 -18.45
CA LEU A 11 -26.33 -30.82 -17.92
C LEU A 11 -25.49 -30.07 -18.97
N LEU A 12 -26.12 -29.25 -19.81
CA LEU A 12 -25.43 -28.31 -20.66
C LEU A 12 -24.84 -27.21 -19.77
N PHE A 13 -23.56 -27.31 -19.47
CA PHE A 13 -22.77 -26.16 -19.04
C PHE A 13 -22.63 -25.21 -20.23
N PHE A 14 -23.36 -24.12 -20.23
CA PHE A 14 -22.99 -22.95 -21.01
C PHE A 14 -21.71 -22.38 -20.38
N VAL A 15 -20.58 -22.89 -20.83
CA VAL A 15 -19.33 -22.16 -20.74
C VAL A 15 -19.45 -21.05 -21.77
N THR A 16 -19.86 -19.86 -21.34
CA THR A 16 -19.60 -18.65 -22.11
C THR A 16 -18.08 -18.51 -22.16
N THR A 17 -17.48 -18.99 -23.21
CA THR A 17 -16.13 -18.61 -23.60
C THR A 17 -16.14 -17.10 -23.78
N VAL A 18 -15.70 -16.36 -22.77
CA VAL A 18 -15.23 -15.00 -22.98
C VAL A 18 -14.08 -15.15 -23.96
N SER A 19 -14.34 -14.86 -25.22
CA SER A 19 -13.34 -14.77 -26.25
C SER A 19 -12.34 -13.71 -25.79
N ALA A 20 -11.23 -14.16 -25.22
CA ALA A 20 -10.07 -13.33 -25.07
C ALA A 20 -9.60 -13.04 -26.48
N TYR A 21 -9.97 -11.88 -27.02
CA TYR A 21 -9.31 -11.38 -28.23
C TYR A 21 -7.82 -11.41 -27.95
N PRO A 22 -7.01 -11.96 -28.86
CA PRO A 22 -5.57 -11.97 -28.70
C PRO A 22 -5.10 -10.51 -28.68
N PHE A 23 -4.90 -9.98 -27.50
CA PHE A 23 -4.06 -8.83 -27.33
C PHE A 23 -2.67 -9.31 -27.77
N GLU A 24 -2.20 -8.81 -28.92
CA GLU A 24 -0.82 -9.04 -29.28
C GLU A 24 0.05 -8.50 -28.16
N GLU A 25 0.62 -9.39 -27.37
CA GLU A 25 1.56 -9.14 -26.28
C GLU A 25 2.79 -8.34 -26.73
N ASN A 26 2.94 -8.16 -28.04
CA ASN A 26 4.11 -7.61 -28.73
C ASN A 26 4.02 -6.12 -29.10
N SER A 27 2.95 -5.39 -28.75
CA SER A 27 2.81 -3.99 -29.18
C SER A 27 3.43 -2.95 -28.25
N PHE A 28 4.00 -3.38 -27.12
CA PHE A 28 4.89 -2.54 -26.32
C PHE A 28 6.30 -3.09 -26.41
N PRO A 29 7.36 -2.23 -26.53
CA PRO A 29 8.73 -2.72 -26.50
C PRO A 29 8.89 -3.56 -25.23
N ARG A 30 9.28 -4.82 -25.39
CA ARG A 30 9.61 -5.68 -24.26
C ARG A 30 10.79 -5.00 -23.54
N LEU A 31 10.57 -4.50 -22.35
CA LEU A 31 11.62 -4.09 -21.42
C LEU A 31 12.60 -5.25 -21.10
N GLN A 32 12.32 -6.45 -21.62
CA GLN A 32 13.09 -7.66 -21.37
C GLN A 32 14.47 -7.71 -22.04
N ASP A 33 14.73 -6.90 -23.07
CA ASP A 33 15.95 -7.08 -23.89
C ASP A 33 17.17 -6.25 -23.44
N THR A 34 17.08 -5.48 -22.36
CA THR A 34 18.17 -4.57 -21.96
C THR A 34 18.70 -4.70 -20.52
N LEU A 35 18.17 -5.62 -19.70
CA LEU A 35 18.61 -5.74 -18.31
C LEU A 35 19.53 -6.95 -18.10
N ALA A 36 20.77 -6.82 -18.56
CA ALA A 36 21.85 -7.71 -18.18
C ALA A 36 22.60 -7.09 -17.00
N THR A 37 22.36 -7.58 -15.82
CA THR A 37 23.30 -7.75 -14.68
C THR A 37 22.51 -7.92 -13.39
N GLY A 38 22.60 -9.00 -12.81
CA GLY A 38 21.86 -9.54 -11.70
C GLY A 38 21.29 -10.87 -12.15
N THR A 39 21.27 -11.84 -11.31
CA THR A 39 20.88 -13.20 -11.67
C THR A 39 19.56 -13.21 -12.42
N LYS A 40 19.64 -13.40 -13.74
CA LYS A 40 18.45 -13.60 -14.61
C LYS A 40 17.72 -14.86 -14.18
N PRO A 41 16.41 -15.00 -14.46
CA PRO A 41 15.77 -16.30 -14.38
C PRO A 41 16.62 -17.32 -15.17
N GLY A 42 17.12 -18.37 -14.47
CA GLY A 42 18.02 -19.37 -15.07
C GLY A 42 19.50 -19.21 -14.74
N ASP A 43 19.97 -18.05 -14.27
CA ASP A 43 21.34 -17.91 -13.83
C ASP A 43 21.57 -18.69 -12.52
N PRO A 44 22.72 -19.39 -12.38
CA PRO A 44 23.05 -20.02 -11.12
C PRO A 44 23.20 -18.94 -10.04
N PRO A 45 22.69 -19.18 -8.82
CA PRO A 45 22.86 -18.25 -7.72
C PRO A 45 24.35 -18.01 -7.47
N LYS A 46 24.75 -16.77 -7.24
CA LYS A 46 26.11 -16.47 -6.76
C LYS A 46 26.23 -17.02 -5.34
N PHE A 47 26.88 -18.16 -5.17
CA PHE A 47 27.13 -18.74 -3.85
C PHE A 47 28.21 -17.93 -3.14
N GLY A 48 27.97 -17.54 -1.87
CA GLY A 48 29.01 -17.00 -0.99
C GLY A 48 29.43 -15.55 -1.26
N GLY A 49 28.59 -14.73 -1.93
CA GLY A 49 28.80 -13.29 -2.04
C GLY A 49 28.55 -12.58 -0.71
N GLY A 50 29.53 -11.83 -0.20
CA GLY A 50 29.30 -10.87 0.88
C GLY A 50 28.90 -9.53 0.28
N TYR A 51 27.87 -8.92 0.84
CA TYR A 51 27.41 -7.57 0.53
C TYR A 51 27.57 -6.69 1.77
N ASP A 52 27.68 -5.39 1.60
CA ASP A 52 27.55 -4.47 2.74
C ASP A 52 26.18 -4.59 3.36
N TYR A 53 25.13 -4.62 2.53
CA TYR A 53 23.74 -4.70 2.96
C TYR A 53 22.96 -5.79 2.24
N VAL A 54 22.07 -6.45 2.97
CA VAL A 54 21.09 -7.39 2.41
C VAL A 54 19.69 -6.87 2.71
N VAL A 55 18.92 -6.54 1.66
CA VAL A 55 17.54 -6.05 1.77
C VAL A 55 16.57 -7.19 1.47
N VAL A 56 15.74 -7.55 2.43
CA VAL A 56 14.74 -8.61 2.32
C VAL A 56 13.38 -8.02 1.96
N GLY A 57 13.00 -8.16 0.70
CA GLY A 57 11.78 -7.61 0.09
C GLY A 57 12.09 -6.54 -0.96
N GLY A 58 11.78 -6.84 -2.22
CA GLY A 58 11.89 -5.95 -3.38
C GLY A 58 10.66 -5.05 -3.58
N GLY A 59 9.97 -4.68 -2.49
CA GLY A 59 8.81 -3.80 -2.52
C GLY A 59 9.17 -2.31 -2.55
N THR A 60 8.16 -1.45 -2.40
CA THR A 60 8.29 0.02 -2.49
C THR A 60 9.43 0.57 -1.63
N THR A 61 9.44 0.26 -0.34
CA THR A 61 10.43 0.80 0.60
C THR A 61 11.79 0.13 0.46
N GLY A 62 11.80 -1.20 0.24
CA GLY A 62 13.04 -1.97 0.08
C GLY A 62 13.85 -1.54 -1.12
N LEU A 63 13.24 -1.34 -2.29
CA LEU A 63 13.94 -0.87 -3.50
C LEU A 63 14.46 0.56 -3.35
N LEU A 64 13.73 1.43 -2.66
CA LEU A 64 14.18 2.79 -2.40
C LEU A 64 15.44 2.77 -1.52
N VAL A 65 15.38 2.07 -0.38
CA VAL A 65 16.53 1.95 0.54
C VAL A 65 17.72 1.32 -0.17
N ALA A 66 17.52 0.18 -0.84
CA ALA A 66 18.59 -0.50 -1.58
C ALA A 66 19.26 0.41 -2.62
N SER A 67 18.47 1.17 -3.39
CA SER A 67 19.00 2.08 -4.40
C SER A 67 19.76 3.25 -3.78
N ARG A 68 19.30 3.81 -2.65
CA ARG A 68 20.03 4.87 -1.92
C ARG A 68 21.37 4.37 -1.39
N LEU A 69 21.40 3.18 -0.81
CA LEU A 69 22.63 2.57 -0.30
C LEU A 69 23.62 2.24 -1.43
N ALA A 70 23.14 1.67 -2.54
CA ALA A 70 23.99 1.36 -3.70
C ALA A 70 24.60 2.62 -4.33
N LYS A 71 23.80 3.71 -4.48
CA LYS A 71 24.29 5.00 -4.98
C LYS A 71 25.27 5.69 -4.04
N ALA A 72 25.26 5.34 -2.76
CA ALA A 72 26.28 5.79 -1.80
C ALA A 72 27.56 4.93 -1.82
N GLY A 73 27.72 4.05 -2.81
CA GLY A 73 28.93 3.26 -3.04
C GLY A 73 28.96 1.90 -2.32
N ASN A 74 27.91 1.51 -1.62
CA ASN A 74 27.83 0.22 -0.96
C ASN A 74 27.39 -0.89 -1.91
N SER A 75 27.81 -2.12 -1.62
CA SER A 75 27.33 -3.33 -2.29
C SER A 75 26.05 -3.83 -1.63
N VAL A 76 24.99 -4.03 -2.43
CA VAL A 76 23.63 -4.33 -1.92
C VAL A 76 23.05 -5.55 -2.62
N ALA A 77 22.53 -6.51 -1.85
CA ALA A 77 21.68 -7.59 -2.34
C ALA A 77 20.22 -7.30 -2.02
N VAL A 78 19.32 -7.41 -3.00
CA VAL A 78 17.87 -7.38 -2.80
C VAL A 78 17.30 -8.77 -3.01
N ILE A 79 16.53 -9.29 -2.04
CA ILE A 79 15.90 -10.61 -2.10
C ILE A 79 14.41 -10.40 -2.31
N GLU A 80 13.85 -10.94 -3.41
CA GLU A 80 12.43 -10.87 -3.74
C GLU A 80 11.89 -12.24 -4.13
N ASN A 81 10.77 -12.64 -3.51
CA ASN A 81 10.14 -13.94 -3.78
C ASN A 81 9.35 -13.97 -5.11
N GLY A 82 9.02 -12.81 -5.65
CA GLY A 82 8.37 -12.66 -6.96
C GLY A 82 9.35 -12.42 -8.10
N THR A 83 8.78 -12.05 -9.25
CA THR A 83 9.51 -11.72 -10.48
C THR A 83 9.46 -10.21 -10.75
N TYR A 84 10.01 -9.78 -11.89
CA TYR A 84 9.79 -8.44 -12.41
C TYR A 84 8.31 -8.25 -12.82
N PRO A 85 7.75 -7.04 -12.66
CA PRO A 85 6.40 -6.75 -13.10
C PRO A 85 6.29 -6.90 -14.62
N THR A 86 5.21 -7.51 -15.09
CA THR A 86 4.96 -7.74 -16.52
C THR A 86 3.53 -7.35 -16.91
N GLY A 87 3.38 -6.90 -18.15
CA GLY A 87 2.08 -6.63 -18.74
C GLY A 87 1.42 -5.31 -18.30
N ASN A 88 0.35 -4.96 -19.00
CA ASN A 88 -0.34 -3.66 -18.87
C ASN A 88 -0.96 -3.41 -17.50
N LEU A 89 -1.26 -4.46 -16.75
CA LEU A 89 -1.84 -4.36 -15.40
C LEU A 89 -0.96 -3.66 -14.39
N THR A 90 0.34 -3.90 -14.49
CA THR A 90 1.31 -3.32 -13.58
C THR A 90 1.83 -1.98 -14.08
N THR A 91 1.51 -1.61 -15.33
CA THR A 91 2.00 -0.37 -15.96
C THR A 91 0.90 0.66 -16.19
N VAL A 92 -0.30 0.25 -16.65
CA VAL A 92 -1.38 1.17 -16.99
C VAL A 92 -2.30 1.41 -15.79
N PRO A 93 -2.45 2.67 -15.32
CA PRO A 93 -3.21 2.98 -14.11
C PRO A 93 -4.65 2.50 -14.13
N GLY A 94 -5.37 2.71 -15.22
CA GLY A 94 -6.80 2.41 -15.36
C GLY A 94 -7.16 0.92 -15.34
N TYR A 95 -6.17 0.02 -15.39
CA TYR A 95 -6.42 -1.41 -15.20
C TYR A 95 -6.59 -1.83 -13.72
N ASN A 96 -6.52 -0.91 -12.76
CA ASN A 96 -6.80 -1.18 -11.35
C ASN A 96 -8.13 -1.87 -11.13
N GLU A 97 -9.13 -1.54 -11.93
CA GLU A 97 -10.46 -2.14 -11.85
C GLU A 97 -10.43 -3.67 -11.95
N GLN A 98 -9.53 -4.22 -12.77
CA GLN A 98 -9.38 -5.67 -12.92
C GLN A 98 -8.82 -6.34 -11.65
N TRP A 99 -7.93 -5.67 -10.92
CA TRP A 99 -7.43 -6.15 -9.63
C TRP A 99 -8.54 -6.26 -8.57
N PHE A 100 -9.49 -5.35 -8.60
CA PHE A 100 -10.59 -5.30 -7.64
C PHE A 100 -11.82 -6.12 -8.06
N SER A 101 -11.93 -6.52 -9.34
CA SER A 101 -13.05 -7.33 -9.85
C SER A 101 -13.03 -8.79 -9.38
N ARG A 102 -12.00 -9.25 -8.68
CA ARG A 102 -11.78 -10.64 -8.25
C ARG A 102 -11.66 -11.68 -9.38
N VAL A 103 -11.67 -11.26 -10.63
CA VAL A 103 -11.47 -12.11 -11.81
C VAL A 103 -10.06 -11.84 -12.32
N LEU A 104 -9.06 -12.27 -11.54
CA LEU A 104 -7.68 -12.20 -12.00
C LEU A 104 -7.46 -13.33 -13.01
N PRO A 105 -6.86 -13.04 -14.18
CA PRO A 105 -6.39 -14.09 -15.07
C PRO A 105 -5.44 -15.05 -14.33
N SER A 106 -5.49 -16.35 -14.67
CA SER A 106 -4.74 -17.39 -13.95
C SER A 106 -3.23 -17.18 -13.91
N ASN A 107 -2.66 -16.47 -14.88
CA ASN A 107 -1.23 -16.14 -14.97
C ASN A 107 -0.80 -14.98 -14.04
N TRP A 108 -1.73 -14.37 -13.31
CA TRP A 108 -1.46 -13.20 -12.45
C TRP A 108 -1.38 -13.53 -10.97
N THR A 109 -1.83 -14.71 -10.59
CA THR A 109 -1.68 -15.24 -9.23
C THR A 109 -0.21 -15.29 -8.79
N ASP A 110 0.71 -15.31 -9.74
CA ASP A 110 2.16 -15.33 -9.45
C ASP A 110 2.73 -13.97 -9.04
N MET A 111 2.05 -12.87 -9.34
CA MET A 111 2.49 -11.50 -8.99
C MET A 111 1.83 -10.96 -7.71
N VAL A 112 0.90 -11.70 -7.12
CA VAL A 112 0.17 -11.26 -5.92
C VAL A 112 0.09 -12.39 -4.90
N ASN A 113 0.46 -12.06 -3.68
CA ASN A 113 0.13 -12.90 -2.54
C ASN A 113 -1.25 -12.53 -2.01
N VAL A 114 -2.08 -13.53 -1.76
CA VAL A 114 -3.40 -13.38 -1.15
C VAL A 114 -3.44 -14.14 0.17
N TRP A 115 -3.79 -13.46 1.25
CA TRP A 115 -3.95 -14.06 2.58
C TRP A 115 -5.41 -13.99 3.02
N PRO A 116 -6.06 -15.14 3.29
CA PRO A 116 -7.33 -15.12 3.99
C PRO A 116 -7.12 -14.66 5.43
N THR A 117 -8.05 -13.85 5.93
CA THR A 117 -8.12 -13.53 7.35
C THR A 117 -8.84 -14.66 8.09
N VAL A 118 -8.71 -14.69 9.43
CA VAL A 118 -9.68 -15.41 10.23
C VAL A 118 -11.07 -14.77 10.07
N GLN A 119 -12.12 -15.50 10.45
CA GLN A 119 -13.49 -14.98 10.38
C GLN A 119 -13.63 -13.66 11.13
N GLN A 120 -14.19 -12.65 10.46
CA GLN A 120 -14.33 -11.30 10.98
C GLN A 120 -15.80 -11.00 11.37
N VAL A 121 -16.02 -9.84 11.98
CA VAL A 121 -17.35 -9.30 12.26
C VAL A 121 -18.16 -9.25 10.95
N GLY A 122 -19.41 -9.78 10.97
CA GLY A 122 -20.22 -9.94 9.75
C GLY A 122 -20.17 -11.33 9.14
N GLY A 123 -19.31 -12.23 9.63
CA GLY A 123 -19.33 -13.66 9.32
C GLY A 123 -18.57 -14.10 8.08
N GLY A 124 -17.78 -13.20 7.43
CA GLY A 124 -17.00 -13.52 6.24
C GLY A 124 -15.49 -13.50 6.48
N GLU A 125 -14.75 -14.35 5.75
CA GLU A 125 -13.32 -14.16 5.55
C GLU A 125 -13.08 -13.04 4.56
N GLN A 126 -12.12 -12.17 4.87
CA GLN A 126 -11.62 -11.16 3.95
C GLN A 126 -10.30 -11.63 3.34
N GLN A 127 -9.95 -11.08 2.21
CA GLN A 127 -8.69 -11.39 1.55
C GLN A 127 -7.80 -10.14 1.52
N HIS A 128 -6.62 -10.25 2.11
CA HIS A 128 -5.55 -9.28 1.93
C HIS A 128 -4.74 -9.60 0.68
N MET A 129 -4.36 -8.57 -0.04
CA MET A 129 -3.48 -8.69 -1.20
C MET A 129 -2.20 -7.88 -0.96
N MET A 130 -1.07 -8.48 -1.34
CA MET A 130 0.22 -7.80 -1.41
C MET A 130 0.95 -8.20 -2.68
N GLY A 131 1.69 -7.27 -3.28
CA GLY A 131 2.53 -7.57 -4.43
C GLY A 131 3.62 -8.57 -4.11
N ARG A 132 3.79 -9.56 -4.97
CA ARG A 132 4.91 -10.50 -5.01
C ARG A 132 5.66 -10.27 -6.32
N MET A 133 6.32 -9.12 -6.39
CA MET A 133 7.07 -8.70 -7.57
C MET A 133 7.99 -7.54 -7.19
N ILE A 134 8.97 -7.27 -8.03
CA ILE A 134 9.80 -6.07 -7.96
C ILE A 134 8.90 -4.82 -8.06
N GLY A 135 9.04 -3.90 -7.08
CA GLY A 135 8.14 -2.76 -6.88
C GLY A 135 6.99 -3.04 -5.91
N GLY A 136 6.73 -4.30 -5.58
CA GLY A 136 5.72 -4.72 -4.61
C GLY A 136 4.29 -4.29 -4.98
N SER A 137 3.50 -3.96 -3.96
CA SER A 137 2.07 -3.60 -4.14
C SER A 137 1.83 -2.35 -5.00
N GLN A 138 2.85 -1.52 -5.23
CA GLN A 138 2.71 -0.34 -6.09
C GLN A 138 2.33 -0.68 -7.54
N GLY A 139 2.63 -1.91 -7.98
CA GLY A 139 2.23 -2.41 -9.31
C GLY A 139 0.72 -2.51 -9.52
N PHE A 140 -0.11 -2.47 -8.46
CA PHE A 140 -1.57 -2.59 -8.58
C PHE A 140 -2.37 -1.64 -7.67
N THR A 141 -1.72 -0.67 -7.00
CA THR A 141 -2.41 0.39 -6.23
C THR A 141 -3.01 1.45 -7.15
N PHE A 142 -3.81 2.36 -6.59
CA PHE A 142 -4.29 3.54 -7.30
C PHE A 142 -3.22 4.61 -7.53
N VAL A 143 -1.98 4.37 -7.08
CA VAL A 143 -0.82 5.28 -7.17
C VAL A 143 -1.09 6.69 -6.63
N ASP A 144 -2.01 6.81 -5.72
CA ASP A 144 -2.40 8.04 -5.07
C ASP A 144 -1.29 8.55 -4.14
N TYR A 145 -1.04 9.85 -4.17
CA TYR A 145 -0.05 10.49 -3.33
C TYR A 145 -0.70 11.39 -2.29
N PHE A 146 -0.50 11.06 -1.04
CA PHE A 146 -0.94 11.83 0.13
C PHE A 146 0.20 11.94 1.13
N ARG A 147 0.19 13.02 1.91
CA ARG A 147 0.99 13.10 3.14
C ARG A 147 0.06 13.05 4.33
N THR A 148 0.58 12.65 5.49
CA THR A 148 -0.21 12.65 6.72
C THR A 148 -0.29 14.03 7.35
N THR A 149 -0.97 14.15 8.51
CA THR A 149 -1.15 15.41 9.23
C THR A 149 0.05 15.75 10.12
N LYS A 150 0.22 17.04 10.44
CA LYS A 150 1.23 17.51 11.41
C LYS A 150 1.04 16.87 12.76
N GLY A 151 -0.22 16.76 13.23
CA GLY A 151 -0.56 16.10 14.49
C GLY A 151 -0.21 14.62 14.51
N ALA A 152 -0.37 13.90 13.38
CA ALA A 152 0.06 12.51 13.28
C ALA A 152 1.59 12.39 13.42
N MET A 153 2.37 13.28 12.82
CA MET A 153 3.83 13.27 12.96
C MET A 153 4.29 13.69 14.36
N LYS A 154 3.58 14.64 14.99
CA LYS A 154 3.84 14.97 16.39
C LYS A 154 3.59 13.76 17.31
N ARG A 155 2.47 13.06 17.12
CA ARG A 155 2.19 11.82 17.86
C ARG A 155 3.26 10.75 17.60
N TRP A 156 3.76 10.63 16.36
CA TRP A 156 4.85 9.71 16.03
C TRP A 156 6.12 10.04 16.85
N ALA A 157 6.52 11.32 16.89
CA ALA A 157 7.64 11.79 17.70
C ALA A 157 7.45 11.48 19.21
N ASP A 158 6.24 11.69 19.74
CA ASP A 158 5.93 11.41 21.13
C ASP A 158 6.00 9.92 21.49
N GLU A 159 5.46 9.05 20.62
CA GLU A 159 5.47 7.60 20.83
C GLU A 159 6.89 7.00 20.73
N THR A 160 7.74 7.59 19.89
CA THR A 160 9.13 7.14 19.74
C THR A 160 10.11 7.85 20.68
N GLY A 161 9.72 8.99 21.24
CA GLY A 161 10.60 9.86 22.02
C GLY A 161 11.70 10.53 21.18
N ASP A 162 11.45 10.75 19.88
CA ASP A 162 12.42 11.27 18.92
C ASP A 162 11.78 12.37 18.07
N ASP A 163 12.13 13.63 18.35
CA ASP A 163 11.59 14.80 17.64
C ASP A 163 12.00 14.88 16.16
N SER A 164 12.96 14.05 15.71
CA SER A 164 13.30 13.95 14.30
C SER A 164 12.14 13.44 13.44
N TRP A 165 11.06 12.93 14.06
CA TRP A 165 9.81 12.51 13.41
C TRP A 165 8.74 13.60 13.38
N THR A 166 8.97 14.80 13.92
CA THR A 166 8.03 15.92 13.74
C THR A 166 7.88 16.32 12.28
N TRP A 167 6.76 16.96 11.94
CA TRP A 167 6.49 17.39 10.56
C TRP A 167 7.61 18.25 9.97
N GLU A 168 8.12 19.18 10.74
CA GLU A 168 9.19 20.10 10.36
C GLU A 168 10.45 19.35 9.91
N ASN A 169 10.75 18.24 10.56
CA ASN A 169 11.93 17.42 10.29
C ASN A 169 11.70 16.40 9.15
N VAL A 170 10.48 15.85 9.00
CA VAL A 170 10.23 14.81 7.98
C VAL A 170 9.75 15.35 6.64
N GLN A 171 9.28 16.59 6.55
CA GLN A 171 8.76 17.15 5.29
C GLN A 171 9.79 17.11 4.13
N GLN A 172 11.09 17.23 4.45
CA GLN A 172 12.16 17.11 3.47
C GLN A 172 12.18 15.72 2.82
N TYR A 173 11.93 14.66 3.60
CA TYR A 173 11.88 13.27 3.12
C TYR A 173 10.64 13.00 2.26
N TYR A 174 9.51 13.64 2.56
CA TYR A 174 8.34 13.61 1.68
C TYR A 174 8.63 14.21 0.30
N LYS A 175 9.54 15.19 0.21
CA LYS A 175 9.87 15.87 -1.03
C LYS A 175 11.03 15.20 -1.80
N LYS A 176 11.91 14.48 -1.10
CA LYS A 176 13.20 13.97 -1.61
C LYS A 176 13.05 12.97 -2.76
N SER A 177 12.01 12.13 -2.74
CA SER A 177 11.78 11.09 -3.76
C SER A 177 11.18 11.64 -5.06
N PHE A 178 10.62 12.85 -5.08
CA PHE A 178 9.65 13.25 -6.10
C PHE A 178 10.09 14.43 -6.96
N LYS A 179 9.70 14.37 -8.23
CA LYS A 179 9.58 15.52 -9.15
C LYS A 179 8.11 15.73 -9.47
N PHE A 180 7.71 16.96 -9.76
CA PHE A 180 6.33 17.30 -10.09
C PHE A 180 6.25 17.90 -11.49
N THR A 181 5.36 17.33 -12.32
CA THR A 181 4.99 17.89 -13.61
C THR A 181 3.57 18.46 -13.50
N PRO A 182 3.38 19.76 -13.74
CA PRO A 182 2.06 20.37 -13.74
C PRO A 182 1.09 19.67 -14.69
N PRO A 183 -0.22 19.64 -14.35
CA PRO A 183 -1.22 18.99 -15.18
C PRO A 183 -1.37 19.68 -16.54
N ASN A 184 -1.68 18.90 -17.56
CA ASN A 184 -2.09 19.46 -18.85
C ASN A 184 -3.58 19.86 -18.79
N ASN A 185 -3.84 21.11 -18.39
CA ASN A 185 -5.19 21.65 -18.23
C ASN A 185 -5.96 21.80 -19.56
N THR A 186 -5.30 21.69 -20.73
CA THR A 186 -6.00 21.64 -22.02
C THR A 186 -6.55 20.25 -22.34
N ALA A 187 -5.99 19.19 -21.71
CA ALA A 187 -6.47 17.82 -21.86
C ALA A 187 -7.55 17.46 -20.82
N ARG A 188 -7.57 18.13 -19.66
CA ARG A 188 -8.57 17.93 -18.59
C ARG A 188 -9.78 18.85 -18.79
N PRO A 189 -11.00 18.41 -18.38
CA PRO A 189 -12.16 19.30 -18.31
C PRO A 189 -11.88 20.51 -17.39
N SER A 190 -12.38 21.70 -17.75
CA SER A 190 -12.13 22.94 -16.99
C SER A 190 -12.66 22.90 -15.55
N ASN A 191 -13.74 22.12 -15.28
CA ASN A 191 -14.30 21.91 -13.94
C ASN A 191 -13.47 20.91 -13.10
N ALA A 192 -12.48 20.25 -13.69
CA ALA A 192 -11.57 19.31 -13.06
C ALA A 192 -10.13 19.84 -12.91
N THR A 193 -9.95 21.16 -12.96
CA THR A 193 -8.66 21.81 -12.72
C THR A 193 -8.30 21.68 -11.23
N PRO A 194 -7.12 21.10 -10.88
CA PRO A 194 -6.66 21.01 -9.50
C PRO A 194 -6.12 22.37 -9.01
N ASP A 195 -6.26 22.62 -7.70
CA ASP A 195 -5.59 23.73 -7.00
C ASP A 195 -4.36 23.18 -6.28
N TYR A 196 -3.17 23.73 -6.57
CA TYR A 196 -1.91 23.28 -5.99
C TYR A 196 -0.86 24.38 -5.92
N GLU A 197 0.09 24.21 -5.02
CA GLU A 197 1.31 25.00 -4.93
C GLU A 197 2.53 24.08 -5.13
N SER A 198 3.24 24.24 -6.26
CA SER A 198 4.33 23.34 -6.66
C SER A 198 5.45 23.24 -5.61
N SER A 199 5.80 24.32 -4.94
CA SER A 199 6.82 24.37 -3.91
C SER A 199 6.47 23.54 -2.67
N GLN A 200 5.19 23.28 -2.45
CA GLN A 200 4.72 22.38 -1.38
C GLN A 200 4.79 20.91 -1.78
N ILE A 201 4.67 20.61 -3.07
CA ILE A 201 4.71 19.23 -3.57
C ILE A 201 6.14 18.67 -3.57
N VAL A 202 7.09 19.42 -4.12
CA VAL A 202 8.49 18.97 -4.30
C VAL A 202 9.49 19.95 -3.70
N GLY A 203 10.72 19.46 -3.46
CA GLY A 203 11.84 20.28 -3.01
C GLY A 203 12.52 21.03 -4.16
N SER A 204 13.56 21.81 -3.83
CA SER A 204 14.41 22.51 -4.79
C SER A 204 15.21 21.55 -5.68
N THR A 205 15.57 20.37 -5.15
CA THR A 205 16.23 19.30 -5.92
C THR A 205 15.18 18.24 -6.25
N PRO A 206 14.84 18.05 -7.54
CA PRO A 206 13.86 17.06 -7.94
C PRO A 206 14.33 15.64 -7.64
N GLY A 207 13.44 14.81 -7.10
CA GLY A 207 13.64 13.36 -6.97
C GLY A 207 13.37 12.60 -8.28
N PRO A 208 13.62 11.29 -8.31
CA PRO A 208 13.49 10.50 -9.53
C PRO A 208 12.05 10.13 -9.90
N LEU A 209 11.14 10.05 -8.93
CA LEU A 209 9.76 9.59 -9.13
C LEU A 209 8.83 10.74 -9.48
N GLU A 210 8.06 10.60 -10.56
CA GLU A 210 7.18 11.64 -11.05
C GLU A 210 5.83 11.65 -10.37
N LEU A 211 5.37 12.85 -10.00
CA LEU A 211 4.02 13.17 -9.57
C LEU A 211 3.35 14.07 -10.61
N THR A 212 2.12 13.74 -10.97
CA THR A 212 1.28 14.59 -11.82
C THR A 212 -0.20 14.28 -11.59
N PHE A 213 -1.06 15.03 -12.24
CA PHE A 213 -2.48 14.68 -12.37
C PHE A 213 -2.70 13.98 -13.71
N PRO A 214 -3.51 12.92 -13.78
CA PRO A 214 -3.85 12.27 -15.03
C PRO A 214 -4.37 13.27 -16.07
N LYS A 215 -4.09 13.06 -17.35
CA LYS A 215 -4.64 13.90 -18.44
C LYS A 215 -6.15 13.75 -18.61
N TYR A 216 -6.76 12.77 -17.99
CA TYR A 216 -8.19 12.52 -17.91
C TYR A 216 -8.70 12.81 -16.50
N ALA A 217 -9.95 13.18 -16.36
CA ALA A 217 -10.63 13.28 -15.08
C ALA A 217 -12.03 12.66 -15.19
N GLN A 218 -12.42 11.93 -14.17
CA GLN A 218 -13.71 11.26 -14.12
C GLN A 218 -14.85 12.28 -13.95
N ALA A 219 -15.89 12.16 -14.77
CA ALA A 219 -17.04 13.06 -14.68
C ALA A 219 -17.72 13.01 -13.29
N PHE A 220 -17.77 11.83 -12.68
CA PHE A 220 -18.39 11.63 -11.37
C PHE A 220 -17.69 12.46 -10.28
N GLY A 221 -16.34 12.56 -10.27
CA GLY A 221 -15.58 13.36 -9.33
C GLY A 221 -15.98 14.85 -9.32
N SER A 222 -16.30 15.41 -10.49
CA SER A 222 -16.79 16.81 -10.59
C SER A 222 -18.12 17.03 -9.90
N TRP A 223 -19.04 16.08 -9.95
CA TRP A 223 -20.33 16.14 -9.26
C TRP A 223 -20.18 15.93 -7.76
N VAL A 224 -19.32 14.99 -7.34
CA VAL A 224 -18.98 14.79 -5.93
C VAL A 224 -18.39 16.08 -5.34
N LYS A 225 -17.53 16.79 -6.07
CA LYS A 225 -17.01 18.11 -5.68
C LYS A 225 -18.13 19.11 -5.40
N LEU A 226 -19.15 19.18 -6.26
CA LEU A 226 -20.30 20.09 -6.06
C LEU A 226 -21.12 19.69 -4.82
N GLY A 227 -21.40 18.40 -4.63
CA GLY A 227 -22.11 17.90 -3.45
C GLY A 227 -21.36 18.18 -2.14
N LEU A 228 -20.05 17.96 -2.12
CA LEU A 228 -19.20 18.25 -0.96
C LEU A 228 -19.14 19.76 -0.66
N ASN A 229 -19.12 20.61 -1.68
CA ASN A 229 -19.22 22.06 -1.50
C ASN A 229 -20.57 22.47 -0.88
N GLU A 230 -21.69 21.86 -1.30
CA GLU A 230 -23.01 22.06 -0.69
C GLU A 230 -23.01 21.67 0.79
N LEU A 231 -22.31 20.59 1.15
CA LEU A 231 -22.10 20.14 2.52
C LEU A 231 -21.02 20.91 3.29
N LYS A 232 -20.38 21.90 2.68
CA LYS A 232 -19.32 22.74 3.28
C LYS A 232 -18.10 21.94 3.77
N ALA A 233 -17.70 20.91 3.02
CA ALA A 233 -16.56 20.06 3.35
C ALA A 233 -15.20 20.80 3.33
N GLY A 234 -15.14 22.01 2.77
CA GLY A 234 -13.91 22.78 2.59
C GLY A 234 -13.12 22.35 1.34
N ILE A 235 -12.08 23.09 1.03
CA ILE A 235 -11.14 22.82 -0.08
C ILE A 235 -9.77 22.52 0.51
N ASN A 236 -9.07 21.55 -0.06
CA ASN A 236 -7.68 21.25 0.25
C ASN A 236 -6.80 21.48 -0.99
N ARG A 237 -5.53 21.79 -0.78
CA ARG A 237 -4.51 21.87 -1.83
C ARG A 237 -3.74 20.56 -1.91
N VAL A 238 -4.35 19.56 -2.57
CA VAL A 238 -3.77 18.25 -2.94
C VAL A 238 -3.15 17.44 -1.80
N PHE A 239 -3.57 17.68 -0.55
CA PHE A 239 -3.24 16.87 0.62
C PHE A 239 -1.74 16.70 0.92
N VAL A 240 -0.93 17.75 0.72
CA VAL A 240 0.54 17.64 0.85
C VAL A 240 1.17 18.57 1.89
N GLU A 241 0.39 19.45 2.54
CA GLU A 241 0.91 20.50 3.42
C GLU A 241 0.91 20.11 4.92
N GLY A 242 0.67 18.84 5.23
CA GLY A 242 0.51 18.37 6.62
C GLY A 242 -0.85 18.72 7.21
N ASP A 243 -1.78 19.11 6.37
CA ASP A 243 -3.22 19.21 6.61
C ASP A 243 -3.92 18.52 5.44
N ILE A 244 -4.77 17.55 5.76
CA ILE A 244 -5.50 16.78 4.74
C ILE A 244 -7.01 17.05 4.77
N LYS A 245 -7.52 17.90 5.70
CA LYS A 245 -8.95 18.20 5.75
C LYS A 245 -9.39 19.04 4.55
N GLY A 246 -10.57 18.73 4.03
CA GLY A 246 -11.15 19.35 2.84
C GLY A 246 -11.20 18.39 1.65
N ALA A 247 -11.58 18.90 0.49
CA ALA A 247 -11.79 18.15 -0.74
C ALA A 247 -10.84 18.61 -1.84
N SER A 248 -10.30 17.68 -2.62
CA SER A 248 -9.36 17.98 -3.71
C SER A 248 -9.30 16.87 -4.76
N TRP A 249 -8.82 17.21 -5.95
CA TRP A 249 -8.31 16.25 -6.92
C TRP A 249 -7.07 15.55 -6.38
N ILE A 250 -6.94 14.26 -6.67
CA ILE A 250 -5.86 13.41 -6.17
C ILE A 250 -4.62 13.57 -7.06
N LEU A 251 -3.48 13.78 -6.43
CA LEU A 251 -2.16 13.76 -7.06
C LEU A 251 -1.69 12.30 -7.19
N ASN A 252 -1.17 11.91 -8.35
CA ASN A 252 -0.81 10.51 -8.63
C ASN A 252 0.66 10.35 -9.03
N MET A 253 1.22 9.17 -8.72
CA MET A 253 2.52 8.72 -9.19
C MET A 253 2.38 8.15 -10.61
N ILE A 254 2.42 9.03 -11.60
CA ILE A 254 2.25 8.74 -13.03
C ILE A 254 3.33 9.46 -13.80
N ASP A 255 3.91 8.79 -14.79
CA ASP A 255 4.78 9.41 -15.79
C ASP A 255 3.91 10.27 -16.73
N SER A 256 4.17 11.56 -16.76
CA SER A 256 3.34 12.55 -17.49
C SER A 256 3.39 12.40 -19.01
N GLN A 257 4.41 11.74 -19.55
CA GLN A 257 4.57 11.54 -20.98
C GLN A 257 3.88 10.29 -21.45
N THR A 258 4.13 9.16 -20.77
CA THR A 258 3.60 7.85 -21.18
C THR A 258 2.23 7.55 -20.58
N GLY A 259 1.83 8.23 -19.49
CA GLY A 259 0.63 7.94 -18.70
C GLY A 259 0.75 6.68 -17.83
N ASN A 260 1.89 6.01 -17.85
CA ASN A 260 2.14 4.80 -17.08
C ASN A 260 2.36 5.11 -15.60
N ARG A 261 2.21 4.08 -14.75
CA ARG A 261 2.58 4.13 -13.33
C ARG A 261 4.05 4.50 -13.16
N ALA A 262 4.35 5.47 -12.32
CA ALA A 262 5.70 5.71 -11.82
C ALA A 262 5.87 4.94 -10.51
N THR A 263 6.83 4.03 -10.46
CA THR A 263 7.03 3.11 -9.34
C THR A 263 8.47 3.17 -8.83
N THR A 264 8.73 2.59 -7.65
CA THR A 264 10.12 2.44 -7.17
C THR A 264 10.97 1.59 -8.09
N TYR A 265 10.37 0.65 -8.81
CA TYR A 265 11.10 -0.11 -9.83
C TYR A 265 11.62 0.83 -10.93
N THR A 266 10.73 1.59 -11.58
CA THR A 266 11.07 2.44 -12.73
C THR A 266 11.88 3.68 -12.35
N ALA A 267 11.68 4.21 -11.14
CA ALA A 267 12.32 5.46 -10.70
C ALA A 267 13.62 5.26 -9.91
N PHE A 268 13.79 4.14 -9.22
CA PHE A 268 14.94 3.91 -8.35
C PHE A 268 15.76 2.71 -8.80
N LEU A 269 15.18 1.50 -8.85
CA LEU A 269 15.95 0.30 -9.12
C LEU A 269 16.51 0.29 -10.54
N GLU A 270 15.68 0.45 -11.55
CA GLU A 270 16.09 0.39 -12.95
C GLU A 270 17.22 1.38 -13.30
N PRO A 271 17.16 2.67 -12.88
CA PRO A 271 18.28 3.59 -13.08
C PRO A 271 19.53 3.21 -12.29
N THR A 272 19.38 2.61 -11.09
CA THR A 272 20.53 2.16 -10.29
C THR A 272 21.21 0.95 -10.91
N GLN A 273 20.45 0.03 -11.52
CA GLN A 273 21.01 -1.12 -12.24
C GLN A 273 21.72 -0.74 -13.55
N LYS A 274 21.35 0.39 -14.15
CA LYS A 274 21.97 0.95 -15.37
C LYS A 274 23.20 1.81 -15.08
N ASP A 275 23.44 2.14 -13.82
CA ASP A 275 24.56 2.93 -13.37
C ASP A 275 25.74 1.99 -13.02
N ASP A 276 26.76 1.99 -13.88
CA ASP A 276 27.93 1.12 -13.75
C ASP A 276 28.74 1.36 -12.45
N THR A 277 28.51 2.47 -11.76
CA THR A 277 29.16 2.79 -10.47
C THR A 277 28.42 2.20 -9.28
N SER A 278 27.15 1.85 -9.44
CA SER A 278 26.30 1.27 -8.40
C SER A 278 26.43 -0.26 -8.34
N LYS A 279 26.56 -0.81 -7.13
CA LYS A 279 26.68 -2.28 -6.91
C LYS A 279 25.40 -2.82 -6.29
N ILE A 280 24.45 -3.23 -7.13
CA ILE A 280 23.18 -3.79 -6.69
C ILE A 280 22.87 -5.09 -7.44
N ASP A 281 22.74 -6.19 -6.69
CA ASP A 281 22.29 -7.50 -7.21
C ASP A 281 20.85 -7.77 -6.74
N VAL A 282 20.00 -8.27 -7.63
CA VAL A 282 18.60 -8.58 -7.33
C VAL A 282 18.35 -10.07 -7.50
N TYR A 283 17.97 -10.73 -6.41
CA TYR A 283 17.61 -12.15 -6.35
C TYR A 283 16.11 -12.30 -6.43
N VAL A 284 15.57 -12.39 -7.64
CA VAL A 284 14.14 -12.71 -7.87
C VAL A 284 13.85 -14.19 -7.68
N GLU A 285 12.57 -14.57 -7.52
CA GLU A 285 12.12 -15.94 -7.27
C GLU A 285 12.87 -16.57 -6.08
N THR A 286 13.23 -15.74 -5.11
CA THR A 286 14.08 -16.13 -3.99
C THR A 286 13.39 -15.82 -2.67
N LEU A 287 12.99 -16.86 -1.94
CA LEU A 287 12.35 -16.76 -0.64
C LEU A 287 13.40 -16.60 0.45
N ALA A 288 13.35 -15.51 1.21
CA ALA A 288 14.08 -15.37 2.46
C ALA A 288 13.44 -16.26 3.52
N GLU A 289 14.17 -17.23 4.08
CA GLU A 289 13.64 -18.19 5.05
C GLU A 289 13.86 -17.74 6.49
N ARG A 290 15.02 -17.21 6.85
CA ARG A 290 15.33 -16.70 8.21
C ARG A 290 16.64 -15.93 8.22
N THR A 291 16.90 -15.20 9.30
CA THR A 291 18.21 -14.59 9.55
C THR A 291 19.26 -15.69 9.85
N LEU A 292 20.50 -15.37 9.53
CA LEU A 292 21.70 -16.04 10.03
C LEU A 292 22.31 -15.13 11.08
N SER A 293 22.43 -15.62 12.31
CA SER A 293 22.92 -14.82 13.43
C SER A 293 24.05 -15.56 14.16
N ASN A 294 25.00 -14.78 14.67
CA ASN A 294 26.01 -15.21 15.61
C ASN A 294 25.69 -14.57 16.98
N THR A 295 25.81 -15.33 18.06
CA THR A 295 25.53 -14.82 19.41
C THR A 295 26.81 -14.96 20.23
N PRO A 296 27.63 -13.89 20.33
CA PRO A 296 28.78 -13.89 21.21
C PRO A 296 28.35 -14.07 22.68
N PRO A 297 29.14 -14.73 23.53
CA PRO A 297 28.80 -14.90 24.92
C PRO A 297 28.56 -13.56 25.64
N GLY A 298 27.38 -13.39 26.23
CA GLY A 298 27.02 -12.19 27.01
C GLY A 298 26.59 -10.98 26.19
N SER A 299 26.38 -11.11 24.87
CA SER A 299 25.94 -10.05 23.98
C SER A 299 24.62 -10.38 23.31
N ASP A 300 23.97 -9.35 22.74
CA ASP A 300 22.83 -9.53 21.86
C ASP A 300 23.25 -10.33 20.60
N PRO A 301 22.32 -11.09 19.98
CA PRO A 301 22.55 -11.75 18.71
C PRO A 301 22.92 -10.74 17.61
N VAL A 302 23.95 -11.04 16.83
CA VAL A 302 24.40 -10.23 15.70
C VAL A 302 23.96 -10.89 14.41
N THR A 303 23.16 -10.22 13.61
CA THR A 303 22.72 -10.71 12.29
C THR A 303 23.88 -10.58 11.29
N ILE A 304 24.24 -11.68 10.64
CA ILE A 304 25.35 -11.76 9.66
C ILE A 304 24.89 -12.06 8.24
N GLY A 305 23.59 -12.29 8.02
CA GLY A 305 23.04 -12.60 6.70
C GLY A 305 21.67 -13.23 6.75
N VAL A 306 21.23 -13.78 5.63
CA VAL A 306 19.93 -14.40 5.41
C VAL A 306 20.10 -15.76 4.76
N LEU A 307 19.42 -16.79 5.27
CA LEU A 307 19.22 -18.05 4.57
C LEU A 307 18.09 -17.88 3.57
N VAL A 308 18.37 -18.19 2.31
CA VAL A 308 17.38 -18.09 1.23
C VAL A 308 17.14 -19.42 0.55
N LYS A 309 15.96 -19.53 -0.08
CA LYS A 309 15.57 -20.66 -0.92
C LYS A 309 15.20 -20.17 -2.32
N ARG A 310 15.86 -20.75 -3.35
CA ARG A 310 15.55 -20.51 -4.76
C ARG A 310 15.55 -21.84 -5.51
N TRP A 311 14.46 -22.14 -6.22
CA TRP A 311 14.30 -23.38 -7.01
C TRP A 311 14.63 -24.67 -6.21
N GLY A 312 14.22 -24.70 -4.94
CA GLY A 312 14.48 -25.82 -4.03
C GLY A 312 15.88 -25.85 -3.38
N MET A 313 16.83 -25.05 -3.84
CA MET A 313 18.17 -24.94 -3.25
C MET A 313 18.20 -23.87 -2.15
N ARG A 314 18.90 -24.18 -1.05
CA ARG A 314 19.13 -23.24 0.05
C ARG A 314 20.58 -22.79 0.06
N PHE A 315 20.79 -21.48 0.22
CA PHE A 315 22.13 -20.90 0.34
C PHE A 315 22.10 -19.62 1.18
N PRO A 316 23.21 -19.25 1.82
CA PRO A 316 23.33 -18.01 2.57
C PRO A 316 23.65 -16.83 1.65
N ILE A 317 23.13 -15.65 2.01
CA ILE A 317 23.59 -14.35 1.52
C ILE A 317 24.04 -13.56 2.75
N PHE A 318 25.33 -13.19 2.80
CA PHE A 318 25.94 -12.53 3.96
C PHE A 318 25.89 -11.01 3.85
N ALA A 319 25.70 -10.35 5.00
CA ALA A 319 25.72 -8.90 5.18
C ALA A 319 26.89 -8.49 6.08
N GLY A 320 27.79 -7.66 5.58
CA GLY A 320 28.90 -7.13 6.36
C GLY A 320 28.47 -6.04 7.35
N LYS A 321 27.48 -5.22 6.98
CA LYS A 321 26.97 -4.11 7.80
C LYS A 321 25.61 -4.44 8.40
N GLU A 322 24.54 -4.51 7.63
CA GLU A 322 23.18 -4.76 8.15
C GLU A 322 22.34 -5.63 7.20
N VAL A 323 21.37 -6.36 7.79
CA VAL A 323 20.20 -6.92 7.11
C VAL A 323 19.03 -5.98 7.33
N ILE A 324 18.34 -5.61 6.25
CA ILE A 324 17.23 -4.64 6.25
C ILE A 324 15.95 -5.36 5.81
N LEU A 325 14.98 -5.45 6.70
CA LEU A 325 13.70 -6.09 6.42
C LEU A 325 12.74 -5.08 5.77
N ALA A 326 12.20 -5.45 4.63
CA ALA A 326 11.23 -4.70 3.84
C ALA A 326 10.17 -5.62 3.21
N GLY A 327 9.84 -6.73 3.90
CA GLY A 327 8.86 -7.73 3.47
C GLY A 327 7.40 -7.29 3.60
N GLY A 328 7.16 -6.12 4.20
CA GLY A 328 5.84 -5.56 4.43
C GLY A 328 5.15 -6.08 5.70
N PRO A 329 4.03 -5.44 6.11
CA PRO A 329 3.44 -5.63 7.43
C PRO A 329 2.93 -7.03 7.77
N ILE A 330 2.80 -7.92 6.79
CA ILE A 330 2.39 -9.32 7.02
C ILE A 330 3.62 -10.24 7.09
N LEU A 331 4.58 -10.09 6.17
CA LEU A 331 5.71 -11.01 6.07
C LEU A 331 6.87 -10.64 7.00
N THR A 332 7.09 -9.37 7.30
CA THR A 332 8.17 -8.95 8.22
C THR A 332 8.00 -9.54 9.63
N PRO A 333 6.83 -9.48 10.31
CA PRO A 333 6.67 -10.15 11.59
C PRO A 333 6.77 -11.68 11.49
N GLN A 334 6.29 -12.29 10.40
CA GLN A 334 6.46 -13.73 10.17
C GLN A 334 7.95 -14.09 10.08
N PHE A 335 8.73 -13.36 9.30
CA PHE A 335 10.17 -13.58 9.12
C PHE A 335 10.94 -13.43 10.43
N LEU A 336 10.62 -12.40 11.24
CA LEU A 336 11.20 -12.23 12.57
C LEU A 336 10.91 -13.43 13.47
N MET A 337 9.65 -13.85 13.55
CA MET A 337 9.26 -14.99 14.39
C MET A 337 9.92 -16.30 13.94
N VAL A 338 9.96 -16.59 12.64
CA VAL A 338 10.66 -17.77 12.09
C VAL A 338 12.16 -17.70 12.38
N SER A 339 12.71 -16.49 12.49
CA SER A 339 14.11 -16.25 12.87
C SER A 339 14.37 -16.31 14.38
N GLY A 340 13.36 -16.61 15.21
CA GLY A 340 13.51 -16.69 16.67
C GLY A 340 13.38 -15.33 17.39
N ILE A 341 12.84 -14.30 16.72
CA ILE A 341 12.67 -12.95 17.27
C ILE A 341 11.17 -12.68 17.39
N GLY A 342 10.61 -12.69 18.59
CA GLY A 342 9.16 -12.55 18.79
C GLY A 342 8.66 -12.95 20.15
N PRO A 343 7.34 -13.12 20.33
CA PRO A 343 6.74 -13.55 21.59
C PRO A 343 7.26 -14.92 22.03
N GLN A 344 7.97 -14.99 23.14
CA GLN A 344 8.66 -16.18 23.63
C GLN A 344 7.75 -17.43 23.67
N ASP A 345 6.58 -17.29 24.29
CA ASP A 345 5.66 -18.43 24.47
C ASP A 345 5.20 -19.00 23.11
N HIS A 346 4.85 -18.11 22.17
CA HIS A 346 4.46 -18.51 20.83
C HIS A 346 5.59 -19.18 20.04
N LEU A 347 6.82 -18.67 20.15
CA LEU A 347 7.99 -19.30 19.51
C LEU A 347 8.27 -20.69 20.08
N GLN A 348 8.17 -20.85 21.41
CA GLN A 348 8.33 -22.15 22.07
C GLN A 348 7.25 -23.16 21.65
N GLU A 349 5.97 -22.73 21.54
CA GLU A 349 4.88 -23.55 21.01
C GLU A 349 5.17 -24.06 19.58
N MET A 350 5.85 -23.24 18.77
CA MET A 350 6.26 -23.59 17.40
C MET A 350 7.59 -24.36 17.32
N ASN A 351 8.21 -24.72 18.47
CA ASN A 351 9.53 -25.32 18.55
C ASN A 351 10.60 -24.49 17.81
N ILE A 352 10.58 -23.17 18.01
CA ILE A 352 11.57 -22.23 17.51
C ILE A 352 12.43 -21.76 18.68
N THR A 353 13.76 -21.82 18.50
CA THR A 353 14.71 -21.29 19.50
C THR A 353 14.54 -19.77 19.59
N VAL A 354 14.33 -19.25 20.81
CA VAL A 354 14.19 -17.82 21.06
C VAL A 354 15.56 -17.16 21.04
N LEU A 355 15.80 -16.31 20.05
CA LEU A 355 16.99 -15.46 19.97
C LEU A 355 16.76 -14.14 20.75
N ALA A 356 15.60 -13.52 20.56
CA ALA A 356 15.21 -12.31 21.30
C ALA A 356 13.71 -12.35 21.60
N ASN A 357 13.36 -12.18 22.89
CA ASN A 357 11.97 -12.06 23.30
C ASN A 357 11.46 -10.66 22.99
N ARG A 358 10.62 -10.54 21.95
CA ARG A 358 9.95 -9.29 21.51
C ARG A 358 8.45 -9.52 21.41
N PRO A 359 7.69 -9.34 22.51
CA PRO A 359 6.25 -9.62 22.56
C PRO A 359 5.44 -8.82 21.54
N GLY A 360 5.92 -7.65 21.10
CA GLY A 360 5.25 -6.79 20.14
C GLY A 360 5.28 -7.29 18.69
N VAL A 361 6.12 -8.28 18.34
CA VAL A 361 6.16 -8.82 16.97
C VAL A 361 4.84 -9.49 16.64
N GLY A 362 4.23 -9.07 15.55
CA GLY A 362 2.92 -9.54 15.09
C GLY A 362 1.74 -8.98 15.88
N GLN A 363 1.96 -8.04 16.80
CA GLN A 363 0.90 -7.34 17.54
C GLN A 363 0.64 -5.96 16.94
N ASN A 364 -0.44 -5.30 17.36
CA ASN A 364 -0.79 -3.94 16.95
C ASN A 364 -0.99 -3.78 15.42
N TYR A 365 -1.31 -4.85 14.70
CA TYR A 365 -1.62 -4.77 13.28
C TYR A 365 -2.77 -3.78 13.03
N ASN A 366 -2.54 -2.84 12.12
CA ASN A 366 -3.51 -1.81 11.75
C ASN A 366 -3.80 -1.86 10.26
N ASP A 367 -5.05 -1.57 9.91
CA ASP A 367 -5.49 -1.40 8.54
C ASP A 367 -6.74 -0.53 8.47
N HIS A 368 -6.91 0.22 7.40
CA HIS A 368 -8.16 0.90 7.12
C HIS A 368 -9.16 -0.05 6.47
N ILE A 369 -10.41 0.00 6.91
CA ILE A 369 -11.51 -0.56 6.16
C ILE A 369 -12.11 0.48 5.23
N LEU A 370 -12.76 0.01 4.18
CA LEU A 370 -13.62 0.81 3.32
C LEU A 370 -14.98 0.11 3.15
N PHE A 371 -15.98 0.90 2.87
CA PHE A 371 -17.26 0.45 2.31
C PHE A 371 -17.82 1.55 1.43
N GLY A 372 -18.60 1.18 0.42
CA GLY A 372 -19.16 2.12 -0.53
C GLY A 372 -20.67 2.04 -0.62
N VAL A 373 -21.29 3.11 -1.11
CA VAL A 373 -22.68 3.14 -1.54
C VAL A 373 -22.68 3.33 -3.06
N LYS A 374 -23.02 2.26 -3.78
CA LYS A 374 -23.10 2.25 -5.25
C LYS A 374 -24.43 2.85 -5.71
N HIS A 375 -24.37 3.66 -6.76
CA HIS A 375 -25.55 4.19 -7.42
C HIS A 375 -25.42 4.13 -8.94
N ALA A 376 -26.51 3.85 -9.65
CA ALA A 376 -26.56 4.05 -11.10
C ALA A 376 -26.57 5.55 -11.39
N VAL A 377 -25.72 5.97 -12.34
CA VAL A 377 -25.51 7.40 -12.65
C VAL A 377 -25.70 7.67 -14.14
N GLN A 378 -26.02 8.93 -14.47
CA GLN A 378 -26.22 9.38 -15.85
C GLN A 378 -24.96 9.93 -16.51
N VAL A 379 -23.85 9.97 -15.76
CA VAL A 379 -22.55 10.35 -16.30
C VAL A 379 -21.75 9.11 -16.71
N GLU A 380 -20.85 9.27 -17.65
CA GLU A 380 -19.96 8.20 -18.09
C GLU A 380 -18.99 7.81 -16.97
N THR A 381 -18.84 6.52 -16.75
CA THR A 381 -17.93 5.92 -15.77
C THR A 381 -17.17 4.76 -16.41
N THR A 382 -16.27 4.10 -15.70
CA THR A 382 -15.55 2.92 -16.21
C THR A 382 -16.47 1.74 -16.56
N SER A 383 -17.77 1.80 -16.20
CA SER A 383 -18.78 0.83 -16.69
C SER A 383 -18.79 0.69 -18.20
N VAL A 384 -18.43 1.75 -18.95
CA VAL A 384 -18.36 1.69 -20.44
C VAL A 384 -17.26 0.75 -20.92
N LEU A 385 -16.25 0.45 -20.10
CA LEU A 385 -15.17 -0.47 -20.42
C LEU A 385 -15.61 -1.96 -20.39
N LEU A 386 -16.82 -2.24 -19.91
CA LEU A 386 -17.47 -3.55 -20.06
C LEU A 386 -17.86 -3.82 -21.53
N ASN A 387 -17.97 -2.79 -22.36
CA ASN A 387 -18.17 -2.92 -23.78
C ASN A 387 -16.81 -3.03 -24.51
N ASP A 388 -16.58 -4.12 -25.22
CA ASP A 388 -15.30 -4.41 -25.87
C ASP A 388 -14.87 -3.34 -26.88
N THR A 389 -15.81 -2.75 -27.63
CA THR A 389 -15.50 -1.69 -28.61
C THR A 389 -15.03 -0.42 -27.88
N ARG A 390 -15.69 -0.02 -26.80
CA ARG A 390 -15.26 1.13 -25.98
C ARG A 390 -13.92 0.87 -25.31
N LYS A 391 -13.74 -0.31 -24.75
CA LYS A 391 -12.46 -0.72 -24.15
C LYS A 391 -11.33 -0.64 -25.16
N TRP A 392 -11.53 -1.15 -26.37
CA TRP A 392 -10.55 -1.06 -27.44
C TRP A 392 -10.25 0.40 -27.82
N GLN A 393 -11.26 1.26 -27.95
CA GLN A 393 -11.08 2.69 -28.23
C GLN A 393 -10.25 3.40 -27.16
N GLU A 394 -10.51 3.12 -25.88
CA GLU A 394 -9.74 3.69 -24.77
C GLU A 394 -8.29 3.14 -24.72
N CYS A 395 -8.06 1.88 -25.10
CA CYS A 395 -6.71 1.34 -25.29
C CYS A 395 -5.93 2.09 -26.37
N GLU A 396 -6.53 2.31 -27.55
CA GLU A 396 -5.89 3.05 -28.64
C GLU A 396 -5.65 4.51 -28.28
N ARG A 397 -6.60 5.14 -27.59
CA ARG A 397 -6.46 6.50 -27.08
C ARG A 397 -5.31 6.62 -26.07
N PHE A 398 -5.20 5.66 -25.15
CA PHE A 398 -4.11 5.62 -24.19
C PHE A 398 -2.75 5.45 -24.87
N LYS A 399 -2.63 4.48 -25.80
CA LYS A 399 -1.40 4.23 -26.57
C LYS A 399 -0.94 5.46 -27.36
N ALA A 400 -1.88 6.14 -28.02
CA ALA A 400 -1.56 7.27 -28.90
C ALA A 400 -1.25 8.56 -28.15
N HIS A 401 -1.87 8.80 -26.99
CA HIS A 401 -1.89 10.12 -26.36
C HIS A 401 -1.60 10.12 -24.85
N ALA A 402 -1.38 8.95 -24.23
CA ALA A 402 -1.30 8.81 -22.77
C ALA A 402 -2.50 9.51 -22.08
N ASN A 403 -3.71 9.31 -22.61
CA ASN A 403 -4.93 9.99 -22.20
C ASN A 403 -6.14 9.04 -22.26
N GLY A 404 -7.31 9.48 -21.79
CA GLY A 404 -8.53 8.68 -21.69
C GLY A 404 -8.66 7.97 -20.34
N MET A 405 -9.72 7.16 -20.21
CA MET A 405 -10.03 6.50 -18.93
C MET A 405 -8.90 5.62 -18.40
N LEU A 406 -8.09 5.01 -19.27
CA LEU A 406 -6.98 4.16 -18.85
C LEU A 406 -5.76 4.92 -18.31
N ALA A 407 -5.66 6.23 -18.59
CA ALA A 407 -4.63 7.09 -17.99
C ALA A 407 -4.95 7.51 -16.55
N ASP A 408 -6.18 7.25 -16.09
CA ASP A 408 -6.67 7.59 -14.76
C ASP A 408 -6.79 6.32 -13.92
N PRO A 409 -6.30 6.29 -12.66
CA PRO A 409 -6.40 5.11 -11.80
C PRO A 409 -7.83 4.80 -11.33
N GLY A 410 -8.80 5.67 -11.60
CA GLY A 410 -10.21 5.54 -11.26
C GLY A 410 -10.64 6.56 -10.19
N PRO A 411 -10.38 6.32 -8.91
CA PRO A 411 -10.63 7.34 -7.89
C PRO A 411 -9.73 8.56 -8.08
N ASP A 412 -10.29 9.68 -8.48
CA ASP A 412 -9.52 10.88 -8.83
C ASP A 412 -9.86 12.12 -7.98
N PHE A 413 -10.92 12.02 -7.15
CA PHE A 413 -11.35 13.09 -6.24
C PHE A 413 -11.65 12.53 -4.85
N ALA A 414 -11.11 13.17 -3.81
CA ALA A 414 -11.30 12.76 -2.43
C ALA A 414 -11.61 13.94 -1.52
N ALA A 415 -12.16 13.64 -0.35
CA ALA A 415 -12.31 14.56 0.76
C ALA A 415 -11.97 13.86 2.08
N PHE A 416 -11.37 14.60 3.00
CA PHE A 416 -11.20 14.17 4.38
C PHE A 416 -11.92 15.17 5.28
N VAL A 417 -12.86 14.68 6.07
CA VAL A 417 -13.75 15.55 6.84
C VAL A 417 -13.98 15.02 8.26
N ASP A 418 -14.36 15.92 9.15
CA ASP A 418 -14.95 15.56 10.42
C ASP A 418 -16.46 15.35 10.28
N TYR A 419 -17.04 14.54 11.15
CA TYR A 419 -18.52 14.42 11.19
C TYR A 419 -19.15 15.76 11.53
N PRO A 420 -20.20 16.18 10.80
CA PRO A 420 -21.03 17.31 11.20
C PRO A 420 -21.59 17.11 12.60
N GLU A 421 -21.87 18.22 13.31
CA GLU A 421 -22.26 18.19 14.71
C GLU A 421 -23.50 17.34 14.98
N ASP A 422 -24.50 17.38 14.10
CA ASP A 422 -25.72 16.58 14.20
C ASP A 422 -25.48 15.06 14.08
N ILE A 423 -24.50 14.62 13.27
CA ILE A 423 -24.04 13.22 13.25
C ILE A 423 -23.22 12.92 14.50
N ARG A 424 -22.29 13.80 14.87
CA ARG A 424 -21.41 13.65 16.03
C ARG A 424 -22.18 13.54 17.35
N GLN A 425 -23.27 14.28 17.50
CA GLN A 425 -24.12 14.22 18.70
C GLN A 425 -24.70 12.82 18.93
N ASN A 426 -24.97 12.07 17.87
CA ASN A 426 -25.54 10.72 17.93
C ASN A 426 -24.51 9.61 18.23
N LEU A 427 -23.21 9.92 18.26
CA LEU A 427 -22.17 8.98 18.66
C LEU A 427 -22.28 8.69 20.16
N SER A 428 -21.91 7.46 20.57
CA SER A 428 -21.87 7.07 21.98
C SER A 428 -20.86 7.92 22.76
N ALA A 429 -21.03 8.01 24.08
CA ALA A 429 -20.08 8.73 24.94
C ALA A 429 -18.67 8.11 24.87
N GLN A 430 -18.59 6.78 24.78
CA GLN A 430 -17.32 6.07 24.61
C GLN A 430 -16.67 6.45 23.27
N THR A 431 -17.42 6.42 22.17
CA THR A 431 -16.91 6.80 20.84
C THR A 431 -16.37 8.24 20.84
N LYS A 432 -17.10 9.19 21.44
CA LYS A 432 -16.62 10.57 21.57
C LYS A 432 -15.31 10.68 22.34
N SER A 433 -15.21 9.93 23.44
CA SER A 433 -13.98 9.85 24.27
C SER A 433 -12.81 9.28 23.48
N ASP A 434 -13.01 8.16 22.77
CA ASP A 434 -11.97 7.52 21.97
C ASP A 434 -11.48 8.44 20.84
N LEU A 435 -12.40 9.09 20.13
CA LEU A 435 -12.06 10.01 19.05
C LEU A 435 -11.29 11.26 19.53
N SER A 436 -11.53 11.70 20.77
CA SER A 436 -10.84 12.86 21.36
C SER A 436 -9.34 12.61 21.64
N GLN A 437 -8.89 11.35 21.61
CA GLN A 437 -7.48 10.98 21.79
C GLN A 437 -6.64 11.19 20.52
N PHE A 438 -7.29 11.41 19.38
CA PHE A 438 -6.58 11.70 18.14
C PHE A 438 -6.30 13.20 18.01
N PRO A 439 -5.21 13.59 17.35
CA PRO A 439 -4.92 15.00 17.06
C PRO A 439 -6.09 15.69 16.35
N SER A 440 -6.28 16.97 16.64
CA SER A 440 -7.44 17.73 16.11
C SER A 440 -7.43 17.91 14.57
N ASP A 441 -6.27 17.81 13.94
CA ASP A 441 -6.09 17.84 12.49
C ASP A 441 -6.31 16.47 11.81
N TRP A 442 -6.55 15.41 12.61
CA TRP A 442 -6.84 14.09 12.09
C TRP A 442 -8.32 13.99 11.71
N PRO A 443 -8.69 13.77 10.44
CA PRO A 443 -10.09 13.69 10.02
C PRO A 443 -10.80 12.45 10.58
N ASP A 444 -12.11 12.49 10.71
CA ASP A 444 -12.92 11.33 11.12
C ASP A 444 -13.07 10.31 9.98
N ILE A 445 -13.29 10.81 8.75
CA ILE A 445 -13.47 9.95 7.55
C ILE A 445 -12.74 10.51 6.34
N GLY A 446 -12.32 9.59 5.48
CA GLY A 446 -12.02 9.83 4.07
C GLY A 446 -13.23 9.46 3.20
N ILE A 447 -13.50 10.26 2.18
CA ILE A 447 -14.51 10.02 1.15
C ILE A 447 -13.80 10.03 -0.19
N VAL A 448 -14.07 9.01 -1.00
CA VAL A 448 -13.46 8.88 -2.33
C VAL A 448 -14.56 8.73 -3.36
N SER A 449 -14.46 9.51 -4.45
CA SER A 449 -15.27 9.30 -5.64
C SER A 449 -14.72 8.12 -6.42
N SER A 450 -15.48 7.04 -6.55
CA SER A 450 -15.06 5.86 -7.28
C SER A 450 -15.97 5.62 -8.48
N PRO A 451 -15.49 5.89 -9.70
CA PRO A 451 -16.25 5.64 -10.92
C PRO A 451 -16.16 4.17 -11.36
N LEU A 452 -15.69 3.27 -10.49
CA LEU A 452 -15.44 1.88 -10.81
C LEU A 452 -16.76 1.12 -10.96
N GLY A 453 -17.14 0.87 -12.20
CA GLY A 453 -18.38 0.20 -12.58
C GLY A 453 -18.34 -1.32 -12.58
N VAL A 454 -17.34 -1.94 -11.92
CA VAL A 454 -17.23 -3.40 -11.80
C VAL A 454 -18.50 -4.01 -11.23
N ASN A 455 -19.02 -5.03 -11.87
CA ASN A 455 -20.30 -5.69 -11.58
C ASN A 455 -21.55 -4.85 -11.95
N GLY A 456 -21.44 -3.94 -12.93
CA GLY A 456 -22.58 -3.32 -13.57
C GLY A 456 -23.41 -4.35 -14.36
N ASP A 457 -24.66 -4.00 -14.63
CA ASP A 457 -25.59 -4.82 -15.45
C ASP A 457 -25.33 -4.68 -16.96
N GLY A 458 -24.29 -3.96 -17.37
CA GLY A 458 -23.97 -3.66 -18.77
C GLY A 458 -24.87 -2.60 -19.42
N ASN A 459 -25.94 -2.16 -18.74
CA ASN A 459 -26.94 -1.24 -19.28
C ASN A 459 -26.84 0.16 -18.67
N HIS A 460 -26.22 0.28 -17.50
CA HIS A 460 -26.12 1.54 -16.76
C HIS A 460 -24.66 1.84 -16.41
N ASN A 461 -24.35 3.12 -16.28
CA ASN A 461 -23.14 3.55 -15.60
C ASN A 461 -23.35 3.49 -14.09
N TYR A 462 -22.37 2.97 -13.37
CA TYR A 462 -22.37 2.91 -11.92
C TYR A 462 -21.17 3.68 -11.35
N ALA A 463 -21.39 4.28 -10.18
CA ALA A 463 -20.34 4.90 -9.39
C ALA A 463 -20.58 4.66 -7.90
N ASP A 464 -19.51 4.65 -7.12
CA ASP A 464 -19.54 4.50 -5.68
C ASP A 464 -19.05 5.77 -4.98
N LEU A 465 -19.75 6.19 -3.93
CA LEU A 465 -19.12 6.98 -2.87
C LEU A 465 -18.55 6.02 -1.84
N VAL A 466 -17.25 6.10 -1.63
CA VAL A 466 -16.53 5.23 -0.70
C VAL A 466 -16.22 5.98 0.57
N CYS A 467 -16.54 5.38 1.73
CA CYS A 467 -16.18 5.86 3.06
C CYS A 467 -15.03 5.04 3.63
N ILE A 468 -14.09 5.71 4.27
CA ILE A 468 -12.93 5.14 4.95
C ILE A 468 -12.84 5.78 6.33
N PRO A 469 -13.24 5.09 7.43
CA PRO A 469 -12.99 5.58 8.78
C PRO A 469 -11.49 5.75 9.02
N MET A 470 -11.06 6.97 9.41
CA MET A 470 -9.64 7.33 9.51
C MET A 470 -9.03 7.11 10.90
N LYS A 471 -9.83 6.79 11.92
CA LYS A 471 -9.43 6.63 13.32
C LYS A 471 -9.73 5.22 13.85
N PRO A 472 -9.16 4.13 13.27
CA PRO A 472 -9.45 2.78 13.72
C PRO A 472 -8.90 2.54 15.13
N ILE A 473 -9.75 2.04 16.03
CA ILE A 473 -9.40 1.68 17.41
C ILE A 473 -8.99 0.21 17.50
N SER A 474 -9.68 -0.68 16.77
CA SER A 474 -9.37 -2.11 16.76
C SER A 474 -7.96 -2.37 16.24
N LYS A 475 -7.25 -3.30 16.90
CA LYS A 475 -5.90 -3.72 16.56
C LYS A 475 -5.87 -5.22 16.35
N GLY A 476 -5.24 -5.63 15.27
CA GLY A 476 -5.13 -7.03 14.88
C GLY A 476 -3.83 -7.69 15.32
N THR A 477 -3.71 -8.96 14.94
CA THR A 477 -2.53 -9.79 15.22
C THR A 477 -2.12 -10.62 14.01
N ILE A 478 -0.83 -10.93 13.96
CA ILE A 478 -0.23 -11.88 13.02
C ILE A 478 0.51 -12.92 13.84
N LYS A 479 0.21 -14.22 13.60
CA LYS A 479 0.84 -15.34 14.30
C LYS A 479 1.37 -16.35 13.31
N LEU A 480 2.39 -17.11 13.70
CA LEU A 480 2.86 -18.23 12.89
C LEU A 480 1.80 -19.33 12.79
N ARG A 481 1.69 -19.94 11.63
CA ARG A 481 1.01 -21.22 11.43
C ARG A 481 1.98 -22.39 11.57
N SER A 482 3.23 -22.17 11.20
CA SER A 482 4.34 -23.12 11.31
C SER A 482 5.67 -22.36 11.40
N LYS A 483 6.78 -23.10 11.51
CA LYS A 483 8.15 -22.55 11.47
C LYS A 483 8.70 -22.33 10.05
N SER A 484 7.87 -22.28 9.04
CA SER A 484 8.27 -22.11 7.64
C SER A 484 7.70 -20.84 7.03
N MET A 485 8.51 -20.12 6.24
CA MET A 485 8.05 -19.00 5.41
C MET A 485 7.20 -19.44 4.20
N ASP A 486 7.18 -20.73 3.85
CA ASP A 486 6.28 -21.27 2.82
C ASP A 486 4.81 -21.26 3.26
N ASP A 487 4.56 -21.35 4.56
CA ASP A 487 3.21 -21.40 5.12
C ASP A 487 2.72 -19.97 5.42
N LYS A 488 1.53 -19.64 4.95
CA LYS A 488 0.91 -18.34 5.22
C LYS A 488 0.65 -18.18 6.72
N PRO A 489 0.98 -17.01 7.34
CA PRO A 489 0.68 -16.78 8.74
C PRO A 489 -0.81 -16.69 9.00
N VAL A 490 -1.20 -16.77 10.27
CA VAL A 490 -2.57 -16.53 10.73
C VAL A 490 -2.74 -15.02 10.89
N LEU A 491 -3.61 -14.43 10.09
CA LEU A 491 -3.90 -12.99 10.07
C LEU A 491 -5.28 -12.73 10.67
N ASP A 492 -5.31 -12.03 11.80
CA ASP A 492 -6.54 -11.60 12.47
C ASP A 492 -6.57 -10.06 12.62
N PRO A 493 -7.15 -9.32 11.68
CA PRO A 493 -7.21 -7.87 11.72
C PRO A 493 -8.11 -7.30 12.82
N GLN A 494 -9.08 -8.06 13.32
CA GLN A 494 -10.06 -7.66 14.32
C GLN A 494 -10.88 -6.40 13.96
N TRP A 495 -11.11 -6.16 12.66
CA TRP A 495 -11.89 -5.00 12.19
C TRP A 495 -13.27 -4.94 12.84
N LEU A 496 -13.72 -3.72 13.14
CA LEU A 496 -15.04 -3.43 13.72
C LEU A 496 -15.31 -4.15 15.06
N LYS A 497 -14.28 -4.68 15.72
CA LYS A 497 -14.42 -5.34 17.01
C LYS A 497 -14.68 -4.32 18.14
N SER A 498 -14.07 -3.13 18.05
CA SER A 498 -14.41 -2.03 18.92
C SER A 498 -15.79 -1.46 18.57
N PRO A 499 -16.68 -1.22 19.54
CA PRO A 499 -17.93 -0.52 19.30
C PRO A 499 -17.74 0.87 18.65
N THR A 500 -16.65 1.54 18.98
CA THR A 500 -16.26 2.83 18.38
C THR A 500 -16.07 2.74 16.88
N ASP A 501 -15.43 1.66 16.38
CA ASP A 501 -15.22 1.48 14.94
C ASP A 501 -16.57 1.28 14.20
N MET A 502 -17.52 0.59 14.83
CA MET A 502 -18.85 0.41 14.25
C MET A 502 -19.66 1.72 14.26
N ASP A 503 -19.62 2.47 15.37
CA ASP A 503 -20.31 3.77 15.48
C ASP A 503 -19.77 4.75 14.43
N THR A 504 -18.44 4.81 14.24
CA THR A 504 -17.82 5.69 13.23
C THR A 504 -18.13 5.23 11.81
N ALA A 505 -18.15 3.91 11.54
CA ALA A 505 -18.54 3.41 10.22
C ALA A 505 -20.02 3.74 9.88
N VAL A 506 -20.93 3.59 10.85
CA VAL A 506 -22.35 3.98 10.66
C VAL A 506 -22.48 5.49 10.42
N ALA A 507 -21.75 6.32 11.18
CA ALA A 507 -21.73 7.77 10.98
C ALA A 507 -21.19 8.15 9.59
N GLY A 508 -20.17 7.44 9.11
CA GLY A 508 -19.65 7.59 7.75
C GLY A 508 -20.67 7.22 6.69
N LEU A 509 -21.40 6.11 6.86
CA LEU A 509 -22.48 5.74 5.96
C LEU A 509 -23.57 6.81 5.89
N GLN A 510 -23.98 7.37 7.04
CA GLN A 510 -24.95 8.48 7.09
C GLN A 510 -24.44 9.72 6.33
N TYR A 511 -23.13 10.00 6.40
CA TYR A 511 -22.56 11.11 5.64
C TYR A 511 -22.61 10.85 4.12
N LEU A 512 -22.31 9.62 3.66
CA LEU A 512 -22.44 9.28 2.23
C LEU A 512 -23.86 9.43 1.72
N LEU A 513 -24.86 8.99 2.50
CA LEU A 513 -26.29 9.13 2.14
C LEU A 513 -26.69 10.61 2.04
N ARG A 514 -26.22 11.43 2.98
CA ARG A 514 -26.43 12.88 2.94
C ARG A 514 -25.80 13.51 1.69
N LEU A 515 -24.61 13.05 1.29
CA LEU A 515 -23.94 13.54 0.09
C LEU A 515 -24.75 13.22 -1.17
N TYR A 516 -25.25 12.00 -1.31
CA TYR A 516 -26.16 11.64 -2.40
C TYR A 516 -27.48 12.43 -2.37
N GLY A 517 -27.98 12.81 -1.19
CA GLY A 517 -29.19 13.62 -1.00
C GLY A 517 -29.05 15.09 -1.37
N THR A 518 -27.84 15.59 -1.67
CA THR A 518 -27.61 17.01 -2.04
C THR A 518 -28.29 17.37 -3.37
N ASN A 519 -28.67 18.64 -3.51
CA ASN A 519 -29.27 19.12 -4.75
C ASN A 519 -28.26 19.04 -5.93
N SER A 520 -26.99 19.17 -5.63
CA SER A 520 -25.91 19.07 -6.61
C SER A 520 -25.76 17.65 -7.17
N MET A 521 -25.99 16.59 -6.38
CA MET A 521 -25.85 15.20 -6.84
C MET A 521 -27.10 14.66 -7.56
N LYS A 522 -28.30 15.10 -7.16
CA LYS A 522 -29.58 14.61 -7.72
C LYS A 522 -29.64 14.54 -9.24
N PRO A 523 -29.13 15.53 -10.03
CA PRO A 523 -29.25 15.50 -11.49
C PRO A 523 -28.60 14.31 -12.18
N ILE A 524 -27.58 13.70 -11.56
CA ILE A 524 -26.87 12.57 -12.15
C ILE A 524 -27.31 11.21 -11.64
N LEU A 525 -28.18 11.16 -10.63
CA LEU A 525 -28.65 9.89 -10.06
C LEU A 525 -29.77 9.30 -10.90
N ASN A 526 -29.68 8.02 -11.22
CA ASN A 526 -30.72 7.30 -11.93
C ASN A 526 -31.71 6.70 -10.92
N ALA A 527 -32.99 7.09 -11.00
CA ALA A 527 -34.02 6.63 -10.09
C ALA A 527 -34.24 5.10 -10.09
N SER A 528 -33.95 4.43 -11.21
CA SER A 528 -34.11 2.98 -11.36
C SER A 528 -33.01 2.15 -10.69
N GLY A 529 -31.92 2.79 -10.27
CA GLY A 529 -30.74 2.12 -9.69
C GLY A 529 -30.50 2.41 -8.22
N LYS A 530 -31.53 2.72 -7.43
CA LYS A 530 -31.38 2.92 -5.98
C LYS A 530 -30.90 1.62 -5.31
N PRO A 531 -29.72 1.59 -4.70
CA PRO A 531 -29.18 0.35 -4.15
C PRO A 531 -29.91 -0.15 -2.90
N ILE A 532 -30.44 0.74 -2.08
CA ILE A 532 -31.21 0.43 -0.86
C ILE A 532 -31.96 1.71 -0.46
N ASP A 533 -33.18 1.58 0.06
CA ASP A 533 -33.87 2.68 0.73
C ASP A 533 -33.28 2.88 2.14
N LEU A 534 -32.06 3.41 2.18
CA LEU A 534 -31.36 3.70 3.44
C LEU A 534 -31.87 4.99 4.10
N GLU A 535 -32.65 5.81 3.39
CA GLU A 535 -33.22 7.05 3.94
C GLU A 535 -34.27 6.77 5.04
N SER A 536 -34.95 5.61 4.95
CA SER A 536 -35.89 5.13 5.96
C SER A 536 -35.31 4.13 6.96
N SER A 537 -34.00 3.81 6.85
CA SER A 537 -33.35 2.74 7.62
C SER A 537 -33.07 3.15 9.06
N ASN A 538 -33.35 2.25 10.00
CA ASN A 538 -32.96 2.39 11.39
C ASN A 538 -31.46 2.06 11.59
N LYS A 539 -30.94 2.30 12.81
CA LYS A 539 -29.51 2.08 13.13
C LYS A 539 -29.06 0.63 12.88
N ASP A 540 -29.93 -0.36 13.13
CA ASP A 540 -29.58 -1.78 12.96
C ASP A 540 -29.41 -2.16 11.49
N ASP A 541 -30.23 -1.57 10.60
CA ASP A 541 -30.09 -1.73 9.15
C ASP A 541 -28.76 -1.16 8.64
N LEU A 542 -28.34 0.02 9.14
CA LEU A 542 -27.07 0.63 8.80
C LEU A 542 -25.89 -0.22 9.30
N ILE A 543 -25.96 -0.75 10.52
CA ILE A 543 -24.97 -1.67 11.06
C ILE A 543 -24.87 -2.93 10.19
N LYS A 544 -26.01 -3.50 9.80
CA LYS A 544 -26.07 -4.67 8.93
C LYS A 544 -25.45 -4.38 7.55
N TYR A 545 -25.72 -3.19 7.00
CA TYR A 545 -25.12 -2.77 5.74
C TYR A 545 -23.60 -2.70 5.85
N VAL A 546 -23.04 -2.02 6.85
CA VAL A 546 -21.60 -1.93 7.07
C VAL A 546 -21.00 -3.33 7.20
N LYS A 547 -21.55 -4.20 8.05
CA LYS A 547 -21.06 -5.57 8.27
C LYS A 547 -21.01 -6.40 6.99
N ASN A 548 -21.92 -6.21 6.07
CA ASN A 548 -22.01 -6.98 4.83
C ASN A 548 -21.17 -6.40 3.69
N ASN A 549 -20.77 -5.13 3.77
CA ASN A 549 -20.15 -4.44 2.65
C ASN A 549 -18.73 -3.91 2.92
N TYR A 550 -18.24 -3.92 4.19
CA TYR A 550 -16.89 -3.46 4.45
C TYR A 550 -15.83 -4.41 3.86
N ARG A 551 -14.69 -3.85 3.53
CA ARG A 551 -13.51 -4.56 3.01
C ARG A 551 -12.24 -3.91 3.55
N THR A 552 -11.13 -4.65 3.46
CA THR A 552 -9.80 -4.07 3.65
C THR A 552 -9.48 -3.07 2.53
N LEU A 553 -8.82 -1.97 2.89
CA LEU A 553 -8.19 -1.05 1.92
C LEU A 553 -6.74 -1.44 1.64
N ASN A 554 -6.23 -2.49 2.27
CA ASN A 554 -4.84 -2.94 2.21
C ASN A 554 -3.82 -1.86 2.64
N HIS A 555 -4.18 -1.05 3.65
CA HIS A 555 -3.31 -0.06 4.29
C HIS A 555 -2.60 -0.64 5.53
N GLN A 556 -2.12 -1.87 5.42
CA GLN A 556 -1.52 -2.62 6.52
C GLN A 556 -0.31 -1.90 7.10
N SER A 557 -0.19 -1.91 8.44
CA SER A 557 0.93 -1.28 9.15
C SER A 557 1.08 -1.76 10.59
N ALA A 558 2.14 -1.31 11.25
CA ALA A 558 2.35 -1.29 12.69
C ALA A 558 2.45 -2.67 13.38
N SER A 559 2.66 -3.76 12.64
CA SER A 559 2.77 -5.13 13.17
C SER A 559 4.14 -5.45 13.83
N CYS A 560 5.10 -4.53 13.73
CA CYS A 560 6.42 -4.55 14.38
C CYS A 560 6.75 -3.14 14.87
N ARG A 561 5.83 -2.54 15.64
CA ARG A 561 5.81 -1.10 15.88
C ARG A 561 7.09 -0.55 16.49
N MET A 562 7.43 0.64 16.05
CA MET A 562 8.46 1.51 16.61
C MET A 562 8.02 2.07 17.95
N GLY A 563 8.96 2.27 18.86
CA GLY A 563 8.72 2.87 20.15
C GLY A 563 10.02 3.15 20.92
N LYS A 564 9.88 3.58 22.16
CA LYS A 564 11.03 3.78 23.06
C LYS A 564 11.67 2.43 23.40
N ARG A 565 12.98 2.41 23.62
CA ARG A 565 13.73 1.16 23.87
C ARG A 565 13.29 0.43 25.14
N ASP A 566 12.76 1.14 26.13
CA ASP A 566 12.23 0.61 27.39
C ASP A 566 10.76 0.15 27.30
N ASP A 567 10.07 0.41 26.19
CA ASP A 567 8.74 -0.14 25.94
C ASP A 567 8.84 -1.62 25.56
N PRO A 568 8.32 -2.55 26.38
CA PRO A 568 8.41 -3.99 26.08
C PRO A 568 7.67 -4.40 24.80
N MET A 569 6.70 -3.59 24.36
CA MET A 569 5.93 -3.83 23.14
C MET A 569 6.54 -3.17 21.91
N ALA A 570 7.60 -2.37 22.03
CA ALA A 570 8.35 -1.87 20.89
C ALA A 570 9.18 -2.99 20.28
N VAL A 571 9.13 -3.12 18.95
CA VAL A 571 9.95 -4.06 18.20
C VAL A 571 11.21 -3.40 17.67
N VAL A 572 11.09 -2.16 17.21
CA VAL A 572 12.22 -1.35 16.73
C VAL A 572 12.29 -0.01 17.44
N ASP A 573 13.49 0.53 17.51
CA ASP A 573 13.72 1.90 18.00
C ASP A 573 13.38 2.95 16.91
N SER A 574 13.55 4.24 17.25
CA SER A 574 13.23 5.37 16.37
C SER A 574 14.01 5.41 15.04
N LYS A 575 15.09 4.65 14.93
CA LYS A 575 15.88 4.49 13.71
C LYS A 575 15.53 3.21 12.92
N GLY A 576 14.56 2.42 13.40
CA GLY A 576 14.15 1.16 12.80
C GLY A 576 15.02 -0.04 13.17
N LYS A 577 15.98 0.10 14.09
CA LYS A 577 16.84 -1.02 14.57
C LYS A 577 16.01 -1.95 15.45
N VAL A 578 16.10 -3.26 15.20
CA VAL A 578 15.42 -4.27 16.01
C VAL A 578 16.04 -4.31 17.41
N ILE A 579 15.21 -4.07 18.42
CA ILE A 579 15.69 -3.98 19.80
C ILE A 579 16.13 -5.37 20.31
N GLY A 580 17.39 -5.47 20.81
CA GLY A 580 17.97 -6.72 21.29
C GLY A 580 18.49 -7.65 20.19
N VAL A 581 18.71 -7.12 18.98
CA VAL A 581 19.39 -7.83 17.88
C VAL A 581 20.22 -6.82 17.08
N ASP A 582 21.51 -7.05 17.00
CA ASP A 582 22.41 -6.17 16.27
C ASP A 582 22.38 -6.43 14.75
N ARG A 583 22.67 -5.40 13.95
CA ARG A 583 22.75 -5.43 12.49
C ARG A 583 21.46 -5.91 11.80
N LEU A 584 20.30 -5.65 12.43
CA LEU A 584 18.98 -5.95 11.89
C LEU A 584 18.09 -4.73 11.99
N ARG A 585 17.48 -4.33 10.88
CA ARG A 585 16.63 -3.12 10.80
C ARG A 585 15.37 -3.41 10.00
N ILE A 586 14.28 -2.68 10.29
CA ILE A 586 13.03 -2.73 9.53
C ILE A 586 12.84 -1.41 8.79
N ALA A 587 12.56 -1.48 7.49
CA ALA A 587 12.39 -0.34 6.61
C ALA A 587 11.04 -0.35 5.87
N ASP A 588 10.00 -0.97 6.43
CA ASP A 588 8.66 -1.03 5.84
C ASP A 588 7.58 -0.59 6.85
N PRO A 589 6.30 -0.42 6.41
CA PRO A 589 5.22 0.05 7.29
C PRO A 589 4.91 -0.83 8.51
N SER A 590 5.46 -2.04 8.62
CA SER A 590 5.35 -2.83 9.85
C SER A 590 5.95 -2.12 11.06
N ALA A 591 7.00 -1.32 10.82
CA ALA A 591 7.71 -0.58 11.86
C ALA A 591 6.98 0.68 12.33
N TRP A 592 5.94 1.15 11.64
CA TRP A 592 5.25 2.37 12.06
C TRP A 592 4.61 2.20 13.44
N PRO A 593 4.57 3.24 14.29
CA PRO A 593 3.96 3.12 15.62
C PRO A 593 2.44 2.92 15.53
N PHE A 594 1.81 3.45 14.50
CA PHE A 594 0.39 3.35 14.18
C PHE A 594 0.17 3.60 12.69
N LEU A 595 -1.05 3.36 12.19
CA LEU A 595 -1.47 3.75 10.84
C LEU A 595 -1.83 5.25 10.84
N PRO A 596 -1.03 6.12 10.17
CA PRO A 596 -1.29 7.57 10.17
C PRO A 596 -2.50 7.93 9.29
N ALA A 597 -3.08 9.12 9.52
CA ALA A 597 -4.18 9.65 8.72
C ALA A 597 -3.80 9.80 7.23
N GLY A 598 -4.77 9.64 6.36
CA GLY A 598 -4.59 9.67 4.90
C GLY A 598 -4.19 8.31 4.32
N PHE A 599 -3.74 8.31 3.07
CA PHE A 599 -3.31 7.08 2.40
C PHE A 599 -1.81 6.88 2.56
N PRO A 600 -1.33 5.64 2.81
CA PRO A 600 -0.01 5.41 3.39
C PRO A 600 1.17 5.56 2.43
N LEU A 601 0.93 5.56 1.10
CA LEU A 601 2.02 5.41 0.13
C LEU A 601 3.05 6.55 0.20
N GLY A 602 2.61 7.81 0.30
CA GLY A 602 3.53 8.94 0.47
C GLY A 602 4.34 8.86 1.77
N THR A 603 3.70 8.42 2.87
CA THR A 603 4.38 8.20 4.15
C THR A 603 5.38 7.04 4.08
N ALA A 604 5.11 6.00 3.26
CA ALA A 604 6.06 4.90 3.04
C ALA A 604 7.34 5.38 2.34
N TYR A 605 7.22 6.27 1.37
CA TYR A 605 8.39 6.90 0.73
C TYR A 605 9.18 7.77 1.71
N MET A 606 8.50 8.62 2.48
CA MET A 606 9.13 9.45 3.50
C MET A 606 9.89 8.60 4.52
N PHE A 607 9.25 7.55 5.00
CA PHE A 607 9.83 6.61 5.96
C PHE A 607 11.10 5.95 5.40
N ALA A 608 11.02 5.41 4.18
CA ALA A 608 12.14 4.74 3.53
C ALA A 608 13.34 5.68 3.28
N GLU A 609 13.10 6.93 2.85
CA GLU A 609 14.16 7.93 2.69
C GLU A 609 14.83 8.26 4.02
N LYS A 610 14.05 8.45 5.10
CA LYS A 610 14.60 8.73 6.42
C LYS A 610 15.39 7.55 6.97
N ILE A 611 14.89 6.31 6.79
CA ILE A 611 15.63 5.12 7.23
C ILE A 611 16.93 4.94 6.43
N ALA A 612 16.92 5.20 5.12
CA ALA A 612 18.15 5.16 4.31
C ALA A 612 19.20 6.17 4.80
N ASP A 613 18.78 7.41 5.11
CA ASP A 613 19.68 8.42 5.66
C ASP A 613 20.21 8.02 7.06
N ASN A 614 19.37 7.44 7.92
CA ASN A 614 19.79 6.92 9.22
C ASN A 614 20.85 5.80 9.07
N ILE A 615 20.67 4.89 8.11
CA ILE A 615 21.65 3.81 7.84
C ILE A 615 22.97 4.40 7.39
N LEU A 616 22.96 5.32 6.43
CA LEU A 616 24.17 5.96 5.92
C LEU A 616 24.90 6.78 6.99
N SER A 617 24.16 7.46 7.85
CA SER A 617 24.72 8.22 8.97
C SER A 617 25.37 7.31 10.02
N ASP A 618 24.72 6.19 10.36
CA ASP A 618 25.23 5.24 11.37
C ASP A 618 26.54 4.55 10.92
N HIS A 619 26.78 4.42 9.61
CA HIS A 619 27.98 3.78 9.04
C HIS A 619 28.93 4.75 8.30
N GLY A 620 28.62 6.05 8.29
CA GLY A 620 29.48 7.09 7.70
C GLY A 620 30.62 7.53 8.61
N SER A 621 30.39 7.45 9.92
CA SER A 621 31.41 7.74 10.96
C SER A 621 32.55 6.70 11.00
N ASP A 622 32.30 5.46 10.54
CA ASP A 622 33.33 4.41 10.53
C ASP A 622 34.49 4.70 9.56
N LYS A 623 34.25 5.55 8.54
CA LYS A 623 35.31 5.95 7.59
C LYS A 623 36.28 6.96 8.16
N ASP A 624 35.81 7.80 9.07
CA ASP A 624 36.66 8.84 9.68
C ASP A 624 37.52 8.26 10.79
N GLU A 625 37.07 7.22 11.50
CA GLU A 625 37.88 6.53 12.55
C GLU A 625 38.98 5.65 11.93
N ASP A 626 38.72 4.92 10.84
CA ASP A 626 39.70 4.10 10.15
C ASP A 626 40.80 4.96 9.44
N GLU A 627 40.47 6.16 8.95
CA GLU A 627 41.47 7.07 8.37
C GLU A 627 42.32 7.77 9.43
N ASP A 628 41.78 8.02 10.63
CA ASP A 628 42.52 8.62 11.73
C ASP A 628 43.43 7.58 12.43
N GLU A 629 43.02 6.29 12.58
CA GLU A 629 43.90 5.24 13.05
C GLU A 629 45.08 4.98 12.09
N LEU A 630 44.83 5.01 10.77
CA LEU A 630 45.92 4.88 9.76
C LEU A 630 46.84 6.10 9.70
N ARG A 631 46.43 7.29 10.17
CA ARG A 631 47.26 8.49 10.26
C ARG A 631 48.12 8.51 11.53
N VAL A 632 47.78 7.75 12.53
CA VAL A 632 48.57 7.65 13.78
C VAL A 632 49.68 6.59 13.68
N GLU A 633 49.59 5.65 12.71
CA GLU A 633 50.63 4.61 12.46
C GLU A 633 51.62 4.96 11.35
N LEU A 634 51.53 6.12 10.70
CA LEU A 634 52.52 6.66 9.73
C LEU A 634 53.23 7.89 10.29
#